data_663e00ca6f9a6bff91b68839ccd436ed
#
_entry.id   663e00ca6f9a6bff91b68839ccd436ed
#
_cell.length_a   1.000
_cell.length_b   1.000
_cell.length_c   1.000
_cell.angle_alpha   90.00
_cell.angle_beta   90.00
_cell.angle_gamma   90.00
#
_symmetry.space_group_name_H-M   'P 1'
#
loop_
_entity.id
_entity.type
_entity.pdbx_description
1 polymer ?
#
loop_
_entity_poly.entity_id
_entity_poly.type
_entity_poly.pdbx_seq_one_letter_code
_entity_poly.pdbx_strand_id
1 'polypeptide(L)'
;MKFFLLILLVIFSIFENASSITGFDAIGSISTTTMKCIKEKGYEFFIGRVWRSMGSHDAAGIENIKNAVKAGYKHVDGYFFPCTTSRCSSAKTQVEEAHKELNKAGAKIGTLWMDIERYEWPSDKAKNRRFILELVKEAEKLGFKVGIYSSYYEWDVIAGADWNGGLNRLPLWWPDYDNEKSFKNFKPFGGFKPSIKQYNGDKNGPCGVNMDFNWY
;
A
#
# COMPACT_ATOMS: atom_id res chain seq x y z
N MET A 1 15.71 67.02 -8.01
CA MET A 1 16.31 65.83 -7.50
C MET A 1 15.19 64.82 -7.14
N LYS A 2 14.94 63.82 -7.96
CA LYS A 2 13.93 62.78 -7.68
C LYS A 2 14.66 61.55 -7.10
N PHE A 3 14.39 61.23 -5.84
CA PHE A 3 14.87 60.02 -5.21
C PHE A 3 14.00 58.86 -5.70
N PHE A 4 14.60 57.89 -6.43
CA PHE A 4 14.01 56.60 -6.74
C PHE A 4 14.29 55.66 -5.55
N LEU A 5 13.24 55.30 -4.83
CA LEU A 5 13.30 54.27 -3.77
C LEU A 5 13.20 52.90 -4.43
N LEU A 6 14.33 52.16 -4.46
CA LEU A 6 14.39 50.80 -4.94
C LEU A 6 13.90 49.86 -3.83
N ILE A 7 12.67 49.36 -3.95
CA ILE A 7 12.14 48.31 -3.03
C ILE A 7 12.67 46.98 -3.51
N LEU A 8 13.64 46.41 -2.77
CA LEU A 8 14.13 45.06 -2.97
C LEU A 8 13.11 44.06 -2.39
N LEU A 9 12.30 43.45 -3.26
CA LEU A 9 11.42 42.33 -2.89
C LEU A 9 12.28 41.08 -2.70
N VAL A 10 12.58 40.73 -1.46
CA VAL A 10 13.19 39.45 -1.10
C VAL A 10 12.09 38.40 -1.13
N ILE A 11 12.01 37.63 -2.21
CA ILE A 11 11.15 36.44 -2.30
C ILE A 11 11.80 35.35 -1.48
N PHE A 12 11.33 35.13 -0.25
CA PHE A 12 11.61 33.93 0.52
C PHE A 12 10.86 32.77 -0.15
N SER A 13 11.55 31.98 -0.96
CA SER A 13 11.08 30.68 -1.38
C SER A 13 11.07 29.78 -0.16
N ILE A 14 9.90 29.59 0.45
CA ILE A 14 9.69 28.54 1.44
C ILE A 14 9.75 27.21 0.65
N PHE A 15 10.91 26.58 0.61
CA PHE A 15 11.00 25.17 0.27
C PHE A 15 10.32 24.41 1.43
N GLU A 16 9.05 24.04 1.27
CA GLU A 16 8.49 22.96 2.05
C GLU A 16 9.33 21.72 1.77
N ASN A 17 10.25 21.40 2.67
CA ASN A 17 10.88 20.09 2.69
C ASN A 17 9.75 19.09 2.90
N ALA A 18 9.31 18.44 1.83
CA ALA A 18 8.44 17.29 1.95
C ALA A 18 9.17 16.30 2.88
N SER A 19 8.66 16.18 4.09
CA SER A 19 9.23 15.29 5.11
C SER A 19 9.11 13.87 4.58
N SER A 20 10.25 13.25 4.30
CA SER A 20 10.34 11.84 3.92
C SER A 20 9.83 10.97 5.07
N ILE A 21 8.75 10.26 4.85
CA ILE A 21 8.09 9.43 5.88
C ILE A 21 8.44 7.96 5.66
N THR A 22 8.93 7.31 6.72
CA THR A 22 9.26 5.88 6.70
C THR A 22 8.16 5.08 7.38
N GLY A 23 7.81 3.95 6.79
CA GLY A 23 6.86 2.98 7.34
C GLY A 23 7.29 1.56 7.10
N PHE A 24 6.42 0.63 7.42
CA PHE A 24 6.68 -0.79 7.21
C PHE A 24 5.38 -1.58 7.03
N ASP A 25 5.52 -2.76 6.44
CA ASP A 25 4.52 -3.81 6.49
C ASP A 25 5.13 -5.10 7.04
N ALA A 26 4.31 -5.96 7.61
CA ALA A 26 4.74 -7.22 8.20
C ALA A 26 3.57 -8.20 8.34
N ILE A 27 3.88 -9.50 8.24
CA ILE A 27 2.89 -10.58 8.31
C ILE A 27 2.85 -11.31 9.66
N GLY A 28 3.90 -11.20 10.48
CA GLY A 28 3.95 -11.78 11.82
C GLY A 28 3.08 -11.02 12.83
N SER A 29 2.70 -11.66 13.93
CA SER A 29 1.97 -11.00 15.01
C SER A 29 2.85 -9.98 15.74
N ILE A 30 2.38 -8.73 15.88
CA ILE A 30 3.10 -7.62 16.50
C ILE A 30 2.25 -7.04 17.64
N SER A 31 2.80 -7.06 18.86
CA SER A 31 2.10 -6.49 20.01
C SER A 31 2.04 -4.95 19.97
N THR A 32 1.10 -4.35 20.69
CA THR A 32 1.04 -2.89 20.85
C THR A 32 2.35 -2.31 21.42
N THR A 33 3.01 -3.01 22.34
CA THR A 33 4.30 -2.58 22.90
C THR A 33 5.40 -2.59 21.84
N THR A 34 5.45 -3.63 21.01
CA THR A 34 6.40 -3.71 19.89
C THR A 34 6.12 -2.64 18.83
N MET A 35 4.84 -2.38 18.51
CA MET A 35 4.45 -1.28 17.63
C MET A 35 4.92 0.09 18.15
N LYS A 36 4.81 0.35 19.46
CA LYS A 36 5.34 1.59 20.08
C LYS A 36 6.85 1.68 19.92
N CYS A 37 7.56 0.59 20.20
CA CYS A 37 9.01 0.52 20.04
C CYS A 37 9.44 0.85 18.59
N ILE A 38 8.77 0.29 17.59
CA ILE A 38 9.07 0.55 16.17
C ILE A 38 8.79 2.03 15.83
N LYS A 39 7.68 2.58 16.35
CA LYS A 39 7.33 3.99 16.15
C LYS A 39 8.41 4.94 16.73
N GLU A 40 8.95 4.64 17.91
CA GLU A 40 10.05 5.38 18.55
C GLU A 40 11.36 5.33 17.74
N LYS A 41 11.48 4.37 16.81
CA LYS A 41 12.58 4.28 15.84
C LYS A 41 12.33 5.07 14.54
N GLY A 42 11.26 5.87 14.47
CA GLY A 42 10.96 6.77 13.35
C GLY A 42 10.11 6.14 12.23
N TYR A 43 9.45 5.01 12.51
CA TYR A 43 8.48 4.44 11.57
C TYR A 43 7.11 5.04 11.87
N GLU A 44 6.54 5.79 10.92
CA GLU A 44 5.36 6.62 11.17
C GLU A 44 4.08 6.06 10.55
N PHE A 45 4.17 5.10 9.63
CA PHE A 45 3.01 4.41 9.07
C PHE A 45 3.19 2.89 9.03
N PHE A 46 2.07 2.19 8.99
CA PHE A 46 2.01 0.73 8.95
C PHE A 46 0.97 0.27 7.94
N ILE A 47 1.29 -0.79 7.18
CA ILE A 47 0.36 -1.46 6.28
C ILE A 47 0.20 -2.92 6.74
N GLY A 48 -1.02 -3.32 7.13
CA GLY A 48 -1.30 -4.66 7.64
C GLY A 48 -1.97 -5.56 6.61
N ARG A 49 -1.62 -6.86 6.55
CA ARG A 49 -2.32 -7.78 5.67
C ARG A 49 -3.74 -8.04 6.15
N VAL A 50 -4.73 -7.78 5.32
CA VAL A 50 -6.15 -8.01 5.61
C VAL A 50 -6.62 -9.36 5.06
N TRP A 51 -6.18 -9.70 3.84
CA TRP A 51 -6.60 -10.89 3.11
C TRP A 51 -5.40 -11.64 2.55
N ARG A 52 -5.45 -12.96 2.57
CA ARG A 52 -4.38 -13.85 2.12
C ARG A 52 -4.73 -14.51 0.79
N SER A 53 -3.73 -14.76 -0.03
CA SER A 53 -3.85 -15.42 -1.35
C SER A 53 -4.51 -16.80 -1.32
N MET A 54 -4.63 -17.42 -0.14
CA MET A 54 -5.38 -18.68 0.04
C MET A 54 -6.90 -18.49 0.19
N GLY A 55 -7.42 -17.26 0.09
CA GLY A 55 -8.86 -16.98 0.14
C GLY A 55 -9.44 -16.88 1.55
N SER A 56 -8.68 -16.34 2.50
CA SER A 56 -9.16 -16.11 3.86
C SER A 56 -8.59 -14.82 4.44
N HIS A 57 -9.30 -14.23 5.40
CA HIS A 57 -8.79 -13.08 6.13
C HIS A 57 -7.51 -13.41 6.92
N ASP A 58 -6.69 -12.41 7.15
CA ASP A 58 -5.52 -12.51 8.02
C ASP A 58 -5.81 -11.97 9.41
N ALA A 59 -6.17 -12.86 10.34
CA ALA A 59 -6.50 -12.48 11.71
C ALA A 59 -5.32 -11.78 12.42
N ALA A 60 -4.07 -12.22 12.16
CA ALA A 60 -2.88 -11.59 12.73
C ALA A 60 -2.67 -10.18 12.15
N GLY A 61 -2.81 -10.02 10.84
CA GLY A 61 -2.69 -8.71 10.19
C GLY A 61 -3.77 -7.72 10.63
N ILE A 62 -5.02 -8.18 10.79
CA ILE A 62 -6.12 -7.36 11.33
C ILE A 62 -5.85 -6.94 12.79
N GLU A 63 -5.32 -7.84 13.63
CA GLU A 63 -4.94 -7.47 15.00
C GLU A 63 -3.73 -6.52 15.02
N ASN A 64 -2.76 -6.68 14.11
CA ASN A 64 -1.65 -5.74 13.94
C ASN A 64 -2.13 -4.33 13.59
N ILE A 65 -3.13 -4.19 12.72
CA ILE A 65 -3.77 -2.90 12.38
C ILE A 65 -4.32 -2.25 13.67
N LYS A 66 -5.04 -2.98 14.50
CA LYS A 66 -5.56 -2.47 15.78
C LYS A 66 -4.45 -2.08 16.75
N ASN A 67 -3.38 -2.90 16.80
CA ASN A 67 -2.24 -2.63 17.68
C ASN A 67 -1.44 -1.41 17.21
N ALA A 68 -1.32 -1.17 15.91
CA ALA A 68 -0.73 0.04 15.36
C ALA A 68 -1.54 1.30 15.75
N VAL A 69 -2.86 1.26 15.61
CA VAL A 69 -3.76 2.36 16.05
C VAL A 69 -3.61 2.61 17.55
N LYS A 70 -3.63 1.55 18.40
CA LYS A 70 -3.41 1.67 19.85
C LYS A 70 -2.02 2.21 20.20
N ALA A 71 -1.01 1.93 19.38
CA ALA A 71 0.35 2.47 19.53
C ALA A 71 0.47 3.93 19.09
N GLY A 72 -0.60 4.52 18.53
CA GLY A 72 -0.67 5.92 18.14
C GLY A 72 -0.15 6.19 16.71
N TYR A 73 -0.12 5.18 15.83
CA TYR A 73 0.09 5.42 14.41
C TYR A 73 -1.09 6.21 13.83
N LYS A 74 -0.80 7.27 13.09
CA LYS A 74 -1.84 8.10 12.44
C LYS A 74 -2.20 7.58 11.04
N HIS A 75 -1.26 6.91 10.39
CA HIS A 75 -1.40 6.35 9.06
C HIS A 75 -1.28 4.83 9.17
N VAL A 76 -2.43 4.17 9.09
CA VAL A 76 -2.55 2.70 9.13
C VAL A 76 -3.41 2.27 7.96
N ASP A 77 -2.82 1.54 7.05
CA ASP A 77 -3.46 0.99 5.87
C ASP A 77 -3.61 -0.53 5.97
N GLY A 78 -4.32 -1.10 5.01
CA GLY A 78 -4.41 -2.55 4.86
C GLY A 78 -4.04 -2.99 3.45
N TYR A 79 -3.53 -4.23 3.28
CA TYR A 79 -3.40 -4.79 1.96
C TYR A 79 -4.16 -6.11 1.81
N PHE A 80 -4.60 -6.34 0.59
CA PHE A 80 -5.45 -7.42 0.18
C PHE A 80 -4.75 -8.25 -0.89
N PHE A 81 -4.27 -9.44 -0.53
CA PHE A 81 -3.64 -10.38 -1.45
C PHE A 81 -4.72 -11.34 -1.98
N PRO A 82 -5.22 -11.15 -3.22
CA PRO A 82 -6.37 -11.91 -3.70
C PRO A 82 -6.05 -13.38 -3.97
N CYS A 83 -7.02 -14.22 -3.70
CA CYS A 83 -7.00 -15.61 -4.13
C CYS A 83 -7.54 -15.69 -5.57
N THR A 84 -6.75 -16.25 -6.49
CA THR A 84 -7.04 -16.21 -7.94
C THR A 84 -7.25 -17.57 -8.58
N THR A 85 -7.14 -18.67 -7.81
CA THR A 85 -7.36 -20.03 -8.31
C THR A 85 -8.86 -20.31 -8.52
N SER A 86 -9.15 -21.40 -9.24
CA SER A 86 -10.53 -21.84 -9.47
C SER A 86 -11.28 -22.29 -8.20
N ARG A 87 -10.58 -22.51 -7.10
CA ARG A 87 -11.16 -22.88 -5.80
C ARG A 87 -11.57 -21.69 -4.94
N CYS A 88 -11.16 -20.49 -5.34
CA CYS A 88 -11.42 -19.28 -4.58
C CYS A 88 -12.82 -18.72 -4.87
N SER A 89 -13.37 -18.01 -3.91
CA SER A 89 -14.58 -17.21 -4.08
C SER A 89 -14.37 -16.12 -5.14
N SER A 90 -15.45 -15.52 -5.63
CA SER A 90 -15.38 -14.40 -6.55
C SER A 90 -14.62 -13.21 -5.96
N ALA A 91 -14.06 -12.33 -6.79
CA ALA A 91 -13.43 -11.09 -6.35
C ALA A 91 -14.33 -10.30 -5.39
N LYS A 92 -15.60 -10.15 -5.75
CA LYS A 92 -16.63 -9.50 -4.94
C LYS A 92 -16.74 -10.14 -3.55
N THR A 93 -16.95 -11.45 -3.47
CA THR A 93 -17.13 -12.18 -2.20
C THR A 93 -15.91 -12.03 -1.30
N GLN A 94 -14.70 -12.13 -1.85
CA GLN A 94 -13.47 -11.98 -1.09
C GLN A 94 -13.37 -10.60 -0.43
N VAL A 95 -13.72 -9.52 -1.15
CA VAL A 95 -13.68 -8.15 -0.63
C VAL A 95 -14.79 -7.93 0.41
N GLU A 96 -16.00 -8.47 0.19
CA GLU A 96 -17.11 -8.40 1.16
C GLU A 96 -16.75 -9.10 2.47
N GLU A 97 -16.11 -10.27 2.41
CA GLU A 97 -15.65 -11.00 3.60
C GLU A 97 -14.54 -10.25 4.34
N ALA A 98 -13.56 -9.69 3.62
CA ALA A 98 -12.51 -8.86 4.23
C ALA A 98 -13.09 -7.63 4.93
N HIS A 99 -14.04 -6.93 4.32
CA HIS A 99 -14.76 -5.80 4.92
C HIS A 99 -15.53 -6.22 6.18
N LYS A 100 -16.23 -7.35 6.14
CA LYS A 100 -16.94 -7.92 7.28
C LYS A 100 -16.01 -8.20 8.45
N GLU A 101 -14.86 -8.83 8.22
CA GLU A 101 -13.89 -9.18 9.28
C GLU A 101 -13.20 -7.94 9.87
N LEU A 102 -12.87 -6.92 9.04
CA LEU A 102 -12.38 -5.63 9.53
C LEU A 102 -13.40 -4.96 10.46
N ASN A 103 -14.66 -4.90 10.05
CA ASN A 103 -15.74 -4.30 10.84
C ASN A 103 -15.99 -5.07 12.15
N LYS A 104 -16.05 -6.39 12.10
CA LYS A 104 -16.20 -7.26 13.26
C LYS A 104 -15.07 -7.07 14.28
N ALA A 105 -13.83 -6.88 13.80
CA ALA A 105 -12.68 -6.61 14.64
C ALA A 105 -12.60 -5.16 15.14
N GLY A 106 -13.40 -4.24 14.59
CA GLY A 106 -13.27 -2.81 14.82
C GLY A 106 -11.96 -2.22 14.28
N ALA A 107 -11.36 -2.87 13.30
CA ALA A 107 -10.12 -2.43 12.68
C ALA A 107 -10.41 -1.40 11.57
N LYS A 108 -9.84 -0.20 11.73
CA LYS A 108 -10.00 0.90 10.75
C LYS A 108 -8.70 1.08 9.97
N ILE A 109 -8.83 1.21 8.66
CA ILE A 109 -7.72 1.46 7.73
C ILE A 109 -7.97 2.72 6.91
N GLY A 110 -6.90 3.35 6.45
CA GLY A 110 -6.94 4.47 5.52
C GLY A 110 -7.20 3.99 4.09
N THR A 111 -6.21 3.33 3.51
CA THR A 111 -6.27 2.77 2.15
C THR A 111 -6.26 1.25 2.20
N LEU A 112 -7.01 0.61 1.30
CA LEU A 112 -6.92 -0.83 1.02
C LEU A 112 -6.11 -1.01 -0.27
N TRP A 113 -4.90 -1.54 -0.16
CA TRP A 113 -3.99 -1.78 -1.27
C TRP A 113 -4.29 -3.14 -1.89
N MET A 114 -4.67 -3.17 -3.17
CA MET A 114 -4.85 -4.42 -3.92
C MET A 114 -3.48 -4.90 -4.37
N ASP A 115 -3.08 -6.03 -3.83
CA ASP A 115 -1.79 -6.66 -4.08
C ASP A 115 -1.85 -7.50 -5.36
N ILE A 116 -1.31 -6.92 -6.44
CA ILE A 116 -1.32 -7.52 -7.78
C ILE A 116 0.10 -7.92 -8.13
N GLU A 117 0.49 -9.08 -7.62
CA GLU A 117 1.79 -9.71 -7.89
C GLU A 117 1.65 -11.15 -8.36
N ARG A 118 2.65 -11.68 -9.06
CA ARG A 118 2.64 -13.05 -9.59
C ARG A 118 2.62 -14.06 -8.45
N TYR A 119 1.52 -14.80 -8.40
CA TYR A 119 1.37 -15.96 -7.52
C TYR A 119 0.61 -17.05 -8.29
N GLU A 120 -0.67 -17.16 -8.14
CA GLU A 120 -1.48 -18.19 -8.80
C GLU A 120 -2.45 -17.60 -9.86
N TRP A 121 -2.05 -16.51 -10.52
CA TRP A 121 -2.87 -15.89 -11.56
C TRP A 121 -2.98 -16.80 -12.79
N PRO A 122 -4.19 -16.93 -13.40
CA PRO A 122 -4.34 -17.56 -14.70
C PRO A 122 -3.53 -16.84 -15.79
N SER A 123 -3.17 -17.57 -16.85
CA SER A 123 -2.48 -16.97 -18.01
C SER A 123 -3.37 -16.04 -18.87
N ASP A 124 -4.69 -16.11 -18.69
CA ASP A 124 -5.67 -15.27 -19.41
C ASP A 124 -5.70 -13.85 -18.81
N LYS A 125 -4.95 -12.94 -19.44
CA LYS A 125 -4.91 -11.53 -19.05
C LYS A 125 -6.29 -10.86 -19.09
N ALA A 126 -7.18 -11.24 -19.98
CA ALA A 126 -8.52 -10.65 -20.06
C ALA A 126 -9.39 -11.05 -18.86
N LYS A 127 -9.26 -12.29 -18.40
CA LYS A 127 -9.89 -12.77 -17.16
C LYS A 127 -9.30 -12.05 -15.94
N ASN A 128 -7.99 -11.91 -15.88
CA ASN A 128 -7.31 -11.21 -14.78
C ASN A 128 -7.74 -9.75 -14.69
N ARG A 129 -7.80 -9.05 -15.82
CA ARG A 129 -8.27 -7.65 -15.91
C ARG A 129 -9.67 -7.47 -15.34
N ARG A 130 -10.61 -8.36 -15.70
CA ARG A 130 -11.99 -8.34 -15.16
C ARG A 130 -11.97 -8.55 -13.63
N PHE A 131 -11.20 -9.52 -13.16
CA PHE A 131 -11.09 -9.81 -11.74
C PHE A 131 -10.52 -8.61 -10.93
N ILE A 132 -9.47 -7.97 -11.44
CA ILE A 132 -8.88 -6.76 -10.83
C ILE A 132 -9.92 -5.62 -10.77
N LEU A 133 -10.68 -5.39 -11.86
CA LEU A 133 -11.73 -4.37 -11.88
C LEU A 133 -12.85 -4.67 -10.89
N GLU A 134 -13.24 -5.94 -10.73
CA GLU A 134 -14.25 -6.36 -9.76
C GLU A 134 -13.76 -6.14 -8.31
N LEU A 135 -12.51 -6.47 -7.99
CA LEU A 135 -11.92 -6.20 -6.67
C LEU A 135 -12.01 -4.71 -6.33
N VAL A 136 -11.51 -3.85 -7.22
CA VAL A 136 -11.49 -2.40 -6.99
C VAL A 136 -12.90 -1.84 -6.88
N LYS A 137 -13.79 -2.20 -7.81
CA LYS A 137 -15.18 -1.73 -7.83
C LYS A 137 -15.92 -2.09 -6.53
N GLU A 138 -15.78 -3.33 -6.05
CA GLU A 138 -16.47 -3.74 -4.82
C GLU A 138 -15.87 -3.07 -3.59
N ALA A 139 -14.54 -2.90 -3.53
CA ALA A 139 -13.91 -2.19 -2.42
C ALA A 139 -14.36 -0.72 -2.36
N GLU A 140 -14.39 -0.02 -3.48
CA GLU A 140 -14.89 1.36 -3.55
C GLU A 140 -16.37 1.47 -3.16
N LYS A 141 -17.20 0.54 -3.61
CA LYS A 141 -18.63 0.45 -3.25
C LYS A 141 -18.84 0.27 -1.74
N LEU A 142 -17.93 -0.47 -1.07
CA LEU A 142 -17.94 -0.67 0.38
C LEU A 142 -17.31 0.50 1.16
N GLY A 143 -16.89 1.56 0.47
CA GLY A 143 -16.37 2.79 1.07
C GLY A 143 -14.86 2.80 1.33
N PHE A 144 -14.10 1.83 0.85
CA PHE A 144 -12.65 1.88 0.96
C PHE A 144 -12.06 2.93 0.01
N LYS A 145 -11.04 3.64 0.47
CA LYS A 145 -10.04 4.22 -0.42
C LYS A 145 -9.18 3.08 -0.95
N VAL A 146 -8.96 3.02 -2.25
CA VAL A 146 -8.24 1.90 -2.89
C VAL A 146 -6.93 2.39 -3.47
N GLY A 147 -5.89 1.57 -3.35
CA GLY A 147 -4.62 1.70 -4.04
C GLY A 147 -4.21 0.38 -4.69
N ILE A 148 -3.20 0.42 -5.54
CA ILE A 148 -2.61 -0.76 -6.18
C ILE A 148 -1.21 -0.98 -5.62
N TYR A 149 -0.89 -2.22 -5.26
CA TYR A 149 0.49 -2.66 -5.06
C TYR A 149 0.88 -3.51 -6.27
N SER A 150 1.91 -3.10 -6.99
CA SER A 150 2.46 -3.85 -8.12
C SER A 150 3.78 -3.24 -8.62
N SER A 151 4.49 -3.99 -9.45
CA SER A 151 5.62 -3.52 -10.26
C SER A 151 5.35 -3.67 -11.75
N TYR A 152 6.24 -3.11 -12.60
CA TYR A 152 6.15 -3.30 -14.04
C TYR A 152 6.06 -4.77 -14.43
N TYR A 153 6.92 -5.61 -13.85
CA TYR A 153 7.01 -7.02 -14.22
C TYR A 153 5.82 -7.83 -13.74
N GLU A 154 5.29 -7.51 -12.58
CA GLU A 154 4.09 -8.14 -12.04
C GLU A 154 2.87 -7.79 -12.89
N TRP A 155 2.67 -6.50 -13.11
CA TRP A 155 1.54 -5.99 -13.88
C TRP A 155 1.55 -6.46 -15.33
N ASP A 156 2.73 -6.46 -15.98
CA ASP A 156 2.84 -6.91 -17.38
C ASP A 156 2.42 -8.36 -17.55
N VAL A 157 2.88 -9.25 -16.68
CA VAL A 157 2.52 -10.68 -16.75
C VAL A 157 1.03 -10.88 -16.48
N ILE A 158 0.46 -10.21 -15.48
CA ILE A 158 -0.91 -10.42 -15.01
C ILE A 158 -1.92 -9.71 -15.92
N ALA A 159 -1.67 -8.46 -16.25
CA ALA A 159 -2.64 -7.59 -16.91
C ALA A 159 -2.18 -7.00 -18.26
N GLY A 160 -0.86 -6.94 -18.49
CA GLY A 160 -0.23 -6.27 -19.63
C GLY A 160 0.21 -4.85 -19.27
N ALA A 161 1.48 -4.51 -19.59
CA ALA A 161 2.12 -3.26 -19.15
C ALA A 161 1.34 -1.99 -19.50
N ASP A 162 0.69 -1.96 -20.65
CA ASP A 162 -0.04 -0.77 -21.14
C ASP A 162 -1.51 -0.72 -20.68
N TRP A 163 -2.02 -1.80 -20.06
CA TRP A 163 -3.40 -1.84 -19.62
C TRP A 163 -3.59 -1.12 -18.28
N ASN A 164 -4.60 -0.26 -18.20
CA ASN A 164 -4.95 0.42 -16.94
C ASN A 164 -6.41 0.26 -16.50
N GLY A 165 -7.34 -0.01 -17.42
CA GLY A 165 -8.77 -0.16 -17.10
C GLY A 165 -9.38 1.03 -16.36
N GLY A 166 -8.79 2.22 -16.44
CA GLY A 166 -9.20 3.39 -15.65
C GLY A 166 -8.65 3.40 -14.21
N LEU A 167 -7.74 2.46 -13.87
CA LEU A 167 -7.17 2.34 -12.53
C LEU A 167 -5.98 3.27 -12.27
N ASN A 168 -5.45 3.92 -13.31
CA ASN A 168 -4.34 4.88 -13.21
C ASN A 168 -4.65 6.13 -12.38
N ARG A 169 -5.90 6.31 -11.96
CA ARG A 169 -6.33 7.32 -10.98
C ARG A 169 -6.01 6.94 -9.53
N LEU A 170 -5.71 5.66 -9.28
CA LEU A 170 -5.41 5.13 -7.95
C LEU A 170 -3.93 5.33 -7.62
N PRO A 171 -3.58 5.55 -6.33
CA PRO A 171 -2.20 5.60 -5.91
C PRO A 171 -1.54 4.23 -6.09
N LEU A 172 -0.23 4.24 -6.34
CA LEU A 172 0.58 3.04 -6.49
C LEU A 172 1.55 2.89 -5.32
N TRP A 173 1.53 1.73 -4.69
CA TRP A 173 2.57 1.24 -3.79
C TRP A 173 3.49 0.33 -4.61
N TRP A 174 4.71 0.81 -4.85
CA TRP A 174 5.65 0.23 -5.80
C TRP A 174 6.81 -0.51 -5.10
N PRO A 175 6.93 -1.84 -5.25
CA PRO A 175 8.09 -2.58 -4.76
C PRO A 175 9.28 -2.43 -5.72
N ASP A 176 10.43 -2.04 -5.15
CA ASP A 176 11.74 -2.03 -5.83
C ASP A 176 12.84 -2.06 -4.77
N TYR A 177 13.41 -3.25 -4.52
CA TYR A 177 14.30 -3.54 -3.39
C TYR A 177 15.74 -3.11 -3.65
N ASP A 178 15.93 -1.86 -4.07
CA ASP A 178 17.22 -1.24 -4.32
C ASP A 178 17.84 -0.54 -3.10
N ASN A 179 17.19 -0.57 -1.94
CA ASN A 179 17.52 0.14 -0.69
C ASN A 179 17.48 1.67 -0.79
N GLU A 180 16.94 2.23 -1.88
CA GLU A 180 16.90 3.66 -2.13
C GLU A 180 15.50 4.23 -1.88
N LYS A 181 15.43 5.30 -1.10
CA LYS A 181 14.19 6.04 -0.85
C LYS A 181 13.96 7.08 -1.96
N SER A 182 13.70 6.59 -3.18
CA SER A 182 13.44 7.44 -4.34
C SER A 182 12.67 6.70 -5.41
N PHE A 183 11.96 7.43 -6.27
CA PHE A 183 11.26 6.88 -7.44
C PHE A 183 12.08 6.97 -8.74
N LYS A 184 13.39 7.26 -8.68
CA LYS A 184 14.24 7.48 -9.87
C LYS A 184 14.28 6.30 -10.84
N ASN A 185 14.17 5.07 -10.31
CA ASN A 185 14.23 3.84 -11.10
C ASN A 185 12.84 3.34 -11.51
N PHE A 186 11.78 4.12 -11.27
CA PHE A 186 10.42 3.71 -11.60
C PHE A 186 10.26 3.49 -13.11
N LYS A 187 9.97 2.26 -13.50
CA LYS A 187 9.63 1.90 -14.87
C LYS A 187 8.12 2.05 -15.05
N PRO A 188 7.64 2.97 -15.91
CA PRO A 188 6.21 3.22 -16.07
C PRO A 188 5.44 2.00 -16.58
N PHE A 189 4.23 1.79 -16.05
CA PHE A 189 3.26 0.79 -16.49
C PHE A 189 1.86 1.24 -16.10
N GLY A 190 0.84 0.79 -16.85
CA GLY A 190 -0.58 1.05 -16.57
C GLY A 190 -0.96 2.53 -16.37
N GLY A 191 -0.08 3.47 -16.71
CA GLY A 191 -0.28 4.90 -16.47
C GLY A 191 -0.25 5.30 -14.99
N PHE A 192 0.18 4.43 -14.09
CA PHE A 192 0.30 4.70 -12.67
C PHE A 192 1.42 5.69 -12.34
N LYS A 193 1.26 6.37 -11.20
CA LYS A 193 2.30 7.18 -10.58
C LYS A 193 2.59 6.62 -9.18
N PRO A 194 3.86 6.34 -8.84
CA PRO A 194 4.20 5.79 -7.54
C PRO A 194 3.93 6.82 -6.43
N SER A 195 3.36 6.36 -5.33
CA SER A 195 3.03 7.16 -4.15
C SER A 195 3.75 6.65 -2.90
N ILE A 196 3.96 5.35 -2.80
CA ILE A 196 4.75 4.68 -1.76
C ILE A 196 5.75 3.77 -2.45
N LYS A 197 6.97 3.69 -1.95
CA LYS A 197 7.96 2.69 -2.35
C LYS A 197 8.20 1.70 -1.24
N GLN A 198 8.09 0.40 -1.54
CA GLN A 198 8.64 -0.66 -0.71
C GLN A 198 10.08 -0.90 -1.20
N TYR A 199 11.06 -0.37 -0.44
CA TYR A 199 12.45 -0.26 -0.94
C TYR A 199 13.37 -1.37 -0.44
N ASN A 200 12.92 -2.19 0.52
CA ASN A 200 13.60 -3.38 0.99
C ASN A 200 12.59 -4.32 1.64
N GLY A 201 12.83 -5.63 1.64
CA GLY A 201 11.90 -6.60 2.19
C GLY A 201 12.58 -7.77 2.86
N ASP A 202 11.80 -8.50 3.67
CA ASP A 202 12.18 -9.71 4.41
C ASP A 202 13.46 -9.50 5.25
N LYS A 203 13.49 -8.44 6.04
CA LYS A 203 14.64 -8.08 6.88
C LYS A 203 14.26 -8.00 8.35
N ASN A 204 15.20 -8.37 9.20
CA ASN A 204 15.11 -8.09 10.62
C ASN A 204 15.18 -6.58 10.85
N GLY A 205 14.01 -6.01 11.13
CA GLY A 205 13.86 -4.59 11.49
C GLY A 205 14.09 -4.33 12.98
N PRO A 206 13.83 -3.11 13.43
CA PRO A 206 13.93 -2.77 14.84
C PRO A 206 12.94 -3.58 15.69
N CYS A 207 13.24 -3.67 16.98
CA CYS A 207 12.39 -4.34 17.97
C CYS A 207 12.13 -5.83 17.70
N GLY A 208 13.01 -6.48 16.90
CA GLY A 208 12.96 -7.91 16.63
C GLY A 208 11.85 -8.35 15.65
N VAL A 209 11.33 -7.45 14.83
CA VAL A 209 10.27 -7.75 13.85
C VAL A 209 10.88 -7.96 12.47
N ASN A 210 10.56 -9.08 11.81
CA ASN A 210 10.80 -9.24 10.39
C ASN A 210 9.76 -8.40 9.63
N MET A 211 10.22 -7.51 8.73
CA MET A 211 9.37 -6.54 8.06
C MET A 211 9.91 -6.13 6.69
N ASP A 212 9.03 -5.57 5.90
CA ASP A 212 9.36 -4.87 4.67
C ASP A 212 9.34 -3.35 4.91
N PHE A 213 10.29 -2.64 4.32
CA PHE A 213 10.51 -1.23 4.57
C PHE A 213 9.87 -0.36 3.49
N ASN A 214 9.09 0.61 3.93
CA ASN A 214 8.33 1.51 3.07
C ASN A 214 8.72 2.98 3.26
N TRP A 215 8.51 3.76 2.20
CA TRP A 215 8.83 5.18 2.16
C TRP A 215 7.90 5.95 1.21
N TYR A 216 7.56 7.20 1.56
CA TYR A 216 6.95 8.21 0.67
C TYR A 216 7.35 9.63 1.06
#